data_5aabb9e173ffaa0037b84ec3a7d56a7e
#
_entry.id   5aabb9e173ffaa0037b84ec3a7d56a7e
#
_cell.length_a   1.000
_cell.length_b   1.000
_cell.length_c   1.000
_cell.angle_alpha   90.00
_cell.angle_beta   90.00
_cell.angle_gamma   90.00
#
_symmetry.space_group_name_H-M   'P 1'
#
loop_
_entity.id
_entity.type
_entity.pdbx_description
1 polymer ?
#
loop_
_entity_poly.entity_id
_entity_poly.type
_entity_poly.pdbx_seq_one_letter_code
_entity_poly.pdbx_strand_id
1 'polypeptide(L)'
;MLVNATEMLIKARDGHYGVPQFNINNLEWTKAVLTACEEMKSPVILGVSEGAGKYMTGFKTVAAMVSSMVETMGITVPVALHLDHGTYEGCKA
;
A
#
# COMPACT_ATOMS: atom_id res chain seq x y z
N MET A 1 8.75 0.26 4.73
CA MET A 1 9.59 0.80 3.65
C MET A 1 8.80 0.78 2.36
N LEU A 2 8.63 1.93 1.73
CA LEU A 2 7.82 2.06 0.51
C LEU A 2 8.67 1.67 -0.71
N VAL A 3 8.20 0.65 -1.46
CA VAL A 3 8.94 0.07 -2.59
C VAL A 3 7.98 -0.29 -3.71
N ASN A 4 8.52 -0.62 -4.90
CA ASN A 4 7.68 -1.25 -5.90
C ASN A 4 7.53 -2.74 -5.55
N ALA A 5 6.57 -3.42 -6.16
CA ALA A 5 6.20 -4.77 -5.74
C ALA A 5 7.10 -5.89 -6.30
N THR A 6 8.05 -5.57 -7.16
CA THR A 6 8.82 -6.59 -7.89
C THR A 6 9.53 -7.56 -6.95
N GLU A 7 10.36 -7.05 -6.06
CA GLU A 7 11.15 -7.91 -5.16
C GLU A 7 10.28 -8.72 -4.21
N MET A 8 9.24 -8.10 -3.64
CA MET A 8 8.39 -8.82 -2.69
C MET A 8 7.60 -9.94 -3.38
N LEU A 9 7.19 -9.74 -4.63
CA LEU A 9 6.46 -10.76 -5.38
C LEU A 9 7.38 -11.89 -5.84
N ILE A 10 8.62 -11.59 -6.20
CA ILE A 10 9.61 -12.63 -6.54
C ILE A 10 9.88 -13.50 -5.32
N LYS A 11 10.11 -12.89 -4.16
CA LYS A 11 10.33 -13.65 -2.92
C LYS A 11 9.14 -14.49 -2.54
N ALA A 12 7.93 -13.98 -2.73
CA ALA A 12 6.71 -14.71 -2.45
C ALA A 12 6.55 -15.93 -3.36
N ARG A 13 6.82 -15.74 -4.65
CA ARG A 13 6.78 -16.84 -5.62
C ARG A 13 7.78 -17.93 -5.23
N ASP A 14 9.02 -17.55 -4.97
CA ASP A 14 10.09 -18.51 -4.67
C ASP A 14 9.88 -19.17 -3.30
N GLY A 15 9.30 -18.47 -2.35
CA GLY A 15 8.99 -18.99 -1.02
C GLY A 15 7.62 -19.67 -0.90
N HIS A 16 6.83 -19.66 -1.97
CA HIS A 16 5.50 -20.29 -2.02
C HIS A 16 4.53 -19.73 -0.98
N TYR A 17 4.45 -18.38 -0.88
CA TYR A 17 3.47 -17.73 0.00
C TYR A 17 2.81 -16.56 -0.74
N GLY A 18 1.68 -16.10 -0.20
CA GLY A 18 0.96 -14.95 -0.76
C GLY A 18 1.37 -13.66 -0.12
N VAL A 19 1.30 -12.57 -0.88
CA VAL A 19 1.44 -11.22 -0.34
C VAL A 19 0.04 -10.62 -0.27
N PRO A 20 -0.41 -10.16 0.91
CA PRO A 20 -1.75 -9.59 1.02
C PRO A 20 -1.83 -8.21 0.39
N GLN A 21 -2.99 -7.92 -0.18
CA GLN A 21 -3.35 -6.58 -0.59
C GLN A 21 -4.58 -6.16 0.23
N PHE A 22 -4.50 -5.02 0.89
CA PHE A 22 -5.62 -4.46 1.65
C PHE A 22 -6.02 -3.12 1.07
N ASN A 23 -7.33 -2.90 0.95
CA ASN A 23 -7.84 -1.61 0.52
C ASN A 23 -7.68 -0.59 1.65
N ILE A 24 -7.25 0.61 1.30
CA ILE A 24 -7.19 1.71 2.26
C ILE A 24 -8.12 2.81 1.81
N ASN A 25 -8.89 3.37 2.75
CA ASN A 25 -9.85 4.44 2.47
C ASN A 25 -9.59 5.71 3.30
N ASN A 26 -8.76 5.61 4.33
CA ASN A 26 -8.43 6.74 5.19
C ASN A 26 -7.17 6.44 6.00
N LEU A 27 -6.76 7.38 6.83
CA LEU A 27 -5.57 7.26 7.64
C LEU A 27 -5.71 6.14 8.68
N GLU A 28 -6.86 6.00 9.29
CA GLU A 28 -7.09 5.01 10.35
C GLU A 28 -6.97 3.58 9.84
N TRP A 29 -7.52 3.31 8.65
CA TRP A 29 -7.40 1.99 8.02
C TRP A 29 -5.94 1.72 7.66
N THR A 30 -5.26 2.72 7.11
CA THR A 30 -3.85 2.58 6.73
C THR A 30 -3.00 2.29 7.96
N LYS A 31 -3.24 2.98 9.06
CA LYS A 31 -2.53 2.76 10.31
C LYS A 31 -2.73 1.34 10.83
N ALA A 32 -3.98 0.85 10.80
CA ALA A 32 -4.30 -0.50 11.26
C ALA A 32 -3.58 -1.56 10.41
N VAL A 33 -3.61 -1.42 9.09
CA VAL A 33 -2.96 -2.37 8.18
C VAL A 33 -1.44 -2.35 8.39
N LEU A 34 -0.82 -1.18 8.43
CA LEU A 34 0.63 -1.08 8.61
C LEU A 34 1.08 -1.62 9.95
N THR A 35 0.33 -1.35 11.01
CA THR A 35 0.63 -1.87 12.35
C THR A 35 0.61 -3.40 12.35
N ALA A 36 -0.44 -3.99 11.82
CA ALA A 36 -0.58 -5.45 11.78
C ALA A 36 0.52 -6.10 10.94
N CYS A 37 0.82 -5.53 9.78
CA CYS A 37 1.84 -6.11 8.89
C CYS A 37 3.24 -5.98 9.49
N GLU A 38 3.54 -4.89 10.18
CA GLU A 38 4.82 -4.75 10.85
C GLU A 38 4.97 -5.75 12.00
N GLU A 39 3.92 -5.94 12.79
CA GLU A 39 3.93 -6.93 13.88
C GLU A 39 4.12 -8.35 13.37
N MET A 40 3.49 -8.68 12.26
CA MET A 40 3.59 -10.02 11.66
C MET A 40 4.79 -10.18 10.73
N LYS A 41 5.58 -9.14 10.55
CA LYS A 41 6.72 -9.10 9.60
C LYS A 41 6.29 -9.53 8.20
N SER A 42 5.13 -9.06 7.77
CA SER A 42 4.55 -9.40 6.46
C SER A 42 4.72 -8.24 5.48
N PRO A 43 5.21 -8.51 4.26
CA PRO A 43 5.10 -7.51 3.20
C PRO A 43 3.62 -7.25 2.90
N VAL A 44 3.32 -6.10 2.34
CA VAL A 44 1.93 -5.72 2.09
C VAL A 44 1.81 -4.83 0.85
N ILE A 45 0.70 -4.98 0.15
CA ILE A 45 0.30 -4.08 -0.92
C ILE A 45 -0.91 -3.30 -0.42
N LEU A 46 -0.83 -1.97 -0.47
CA LEU A 46 -1.95 -1.10 -0.12
C LEU A 46 -2.68 -0.74 -1.41
N GLY A 47 -3.92 -1.21 -1.53
CA GLY A 47 -4.74 -0.98 -2.71
C GLY A 47 -5.60 0.27 -2.55
N VAL A 48 -5.56 1.13 -3.57
CA VAL A 48 -6.37 2.36 -3.59
C VAL A 48 -7.17 2.39 -4.88
N SER A 49 -8.49 2.36 -4.78
CA SER A 49 -9.37 2.54 -5.93
C SER A 49 -9.44 4.02 -6.28
N GLU A 50 -9.93 4.32 -7.49
CA GLU A 50 -10.15 5.72 -7.89
C GLU A 50 -11.14 6.40 -6.94
N GLY A 51 -12.18 5.69 -6.51
CA GLY A 51 -13.15 6.22 -5.56
C GLY A 51 -12.52 6.54 -4.20
N ALA A 52 -11.70 5.65 -3.69
CA ALA A 52 -10.98 5.87 -2.44
C ALA A 52 -10.00 7.04 -2.56
N GLY A 53 -9.30 7.13 -3.69
CA GLY A 53 -8.40 8.25 -3.96
C GLY A 53 -9.13 9.58 -3.96
N LYS A 54 -10.30 9.64 -4.59
CA LYS A 54 -11.15 10.84 -4.57
C LYS A 54 -11.60 11.18 -3.16
N TYR A 55 -12.03 10.17 -2.41
CA TYR A 55 -12.49 10.35 -1.03
C TYR A 55 -11.37 10.97 -0.17
N MET A 56 -10.15 10.54 -0.40
CA MET A 56 -8.97 11.04 0.33
C MET A 56 -8.38 12.32 -0.30
N THR A 57 -9.10 12.96 -1.20
CA THR A 57 -8.81 14.21 -1.89
C THR A 57 -7.89 14.12 -3.12
N GLY A 58 -7.32 12.97 -3.40
CA GLY A 58 -6.52 12.75 -4.61
C GLY A 58 -5.35 11.80 -4.38
N PHE A 59 -4.80 11.28 -5.46
CA PHE A 59 -3.70 10.31 -5.40
C PHE A 59 -2.43 10.89 -4.78
N LYS A 60 -2.18 12.17 -5.02
CA LYS A 60 -1.01 12.84 -4.43
C LYS A 60 -1.11 12.85 -2.91
N THR A 61 -2.30 13.12 -2.39
CA THR A 61 -2.55 13.10 -0.94
C THR A 61 -2.36 11.69 -0.38
N VAL A 62 -2.87 10.68 -1.07
CA VAL A 62 -2.70 9.28 -0.66
C VAL A 62 -1.23 8.90 -0.61
N ALA A 63 -0.48 9.21 -1.66
CA ALA A 63 0.95 8.91 -1.71
C ALA A 63 1.72 9.61 -0.59
N ALA A 64 1.42 10.86 -0.33
CA ALA A 64 2.04 11.62 0.74
C ALA A 64 1.70 11.04 2.12
N MET A 65 0.44 10.67 2.33
CA MET A 65 -0.02 10.05 3.58
C MET A 65 0.71 8.74 3.84
N VAL A 66 0.72 7.84 2.86
CA VAL A 66 1.35 6.53 3.02
C VAL A 66 2.85 6.68 3.24
N SER A 67 3.52 7.49 2.44
CA SER A 67 4.95 7.72 2.56
C SER A 67 5.32 8.27 3.95
N SER A 68 4.55 9.26 4.41
CA SER A 68 4.76 9.86 5.74
C SER A 68 4.53 8.86 6.86
N MET A 69 3.46 8.05 6.76
CA MET A 69 3.14 7.06 7.79
C MET A 69 4.18 5.96 7.87
N VAL A 70 4.65 5.46 6.72
CA VAL A 70 5.70 4.43 6.69
C VAL A 70 6.95 4.94 7.40
N GLU A 71 7.34 6.17 7.15
CA GLU A 71 8.52 6.78 7.78
C GLU A 71 8.28 7.01 9.27
N THR A 72 7.18 7.69 9.62
CA THR A 72 6.90 8.09 11.00
C THR A 72 6.65 6.90 11.92
N MET A 73 5.99 5.87 11.43
CA MET A 73 5.71 4.66 12.21
C MET A 73 6.90 3.71 12.25
N GLY A 74 7.96 3.98 11.51
CA GLY A 74 9.13 3.11 11.47
C GLY A 74 8.85 1.76 10.85
N ILE A 75 8.04 1.73 9.79
CA ILE A 75 7.67 0.47 9.13
C ILE A 75 8.87 -0.08 8.36
N THR A 76 9.29 -1.28 8.71
CA THR A 76 10.47 -1.92 8.11
C THR A 76 10.12 -2.95 7.04
N VAL A 77 8.89 -3.49 7.07
CA VAL A 77 8.46 -4.44 6.04
C VAL A 77 8.26 -3.73 4.70
N PRO A 78 8.42 -4.45 3.57
CA PRO A 78 8.17 -3.86 2.26
C PRO A 78 6.69 -3.49 2.10
N VAL A 79 6.43 -2.26 1.66
CA VAL A 79 5.08 -1.76 1.41
C VAL A 79 5.03 -1.24 -0.02
N ALA A 80 4.09 -1.74 -0.81
CA ALA A 80 3.84 -1.23 -2.15
C ALA A 80 2.47 -0.56 -2.20
N LEU A 81 2.41 0.58 -2.87
CA LEU A 81 1.16 1.31 -3.08
C LEU A 81 0.66 1.02 -4.50
N HIS A 82 -0.60 0.64 -4.63
CA HIS A 82 -1.15 0.15 -5.88
C HIS A 82 -2.47 0.83 -6.21
N LEU A 83 -2.63 1.29 -7.45
CA LEU A 83 -3.92 1.76 -7.95
C LEU A 83 -4.74 0.53 -8.36
N ASP A 84 -5.80 0.26 -7.62
CA ASP A 84 -6.67 -0.89 -7.84
C ASP A 84 -7.90 -0.47 -8.64
N HIS A 85 -8.31 -1.28 -9.60
CA HIS A 85 -9.44 -0.97 -10.48
C HIS A 85 -9.31 0.37 -11.19
N GLY A 86 -8.10 0.74 -11.57
CA GLY A 86 -7.86 2.00 -12.25
C GLY A 86 -8.31 1.96 -13.71
N THR A 87 -8.98 3.03 -14.14
CA THR A 87 -9.27 3.22 -15.56
C THR A 87 -8.03 3.71 -16.28
N TYR A 88 -8.05 3.69 -17.60
CA TYR A 88 -6.95 4.25 -18.39
C TYR A 88 -6.68 5.72 -18.02
N GLU A 89 -7.75 6.51 -17.88
CA GLU A 89 -7.62 7.91 -17.50
C GLU A 89 -7.10 8.07 -16.07
N GLY A 90 -7.56 7.22 -15.14
CA GLY A 90 -7.09 7.21 -13.77
C GLY A 90 -5.60 6.89 -13.65
N CYS A 91 -5.09 6.02 -14.51
CA CYS A 91 -3.67 5.67 -14.50
C CYS A 91 -2.76 6.82 -14.93
N LYS A 92 -3.31 7.80 -15.65
CA LYS A 92 -2.55 8.99 -16.06
C LYS A 92 -2.46 10.05 -14.98
N ALA A 93 -3.34 9.98 -14.01
CA ALA A 93 -3.43 11.01 -12.97
C ALA A 93 -2.26 10.87 -11.91
#